data_b7e60da01ee1e87d8ce84b6fd9404a06
#
_entry.id   b7e60da01ee1e87d8ce84b6fd9404a06
#
_cell.length_a   1.000
_cell.length_b   1.000
_cell.length_c   1.000
_cell.angle_alpha   90.00
_cell.angle_beta   90.00
_cell.angle_gamma   90.00
#
_symmetry.space_group_name_H-M   'P 1'
#
loop_
_entity.id
_entity.type
_entity.pdbx_description
1 polymer ?
#
loop_
_entity_poly.entity_id
_entity_poly.type
_entity_poly.pdbx_seq_one_letter_code
_entity_poly.pdbx_strand_id
1 'polypeptide(L)'
;MAPVYKIALIQFDPKPIVVDDNFAKAEGHLRSAAARGCDIAILPEFHLTSWAPEHADFVSASKKSAGCLAKYQDLARELNINIVPGTICEVHLAENGKDEELHNMVYFLAARTGDICGSYQKKNLWHPERPHLTSSAHTPHTAFDTPLKHADGRPVRAGMVICWDLAFPEAFRALVNDGADFIIIPSYWFLTDAGEEGQELNPDAERIFIESALTARAFENTAAVAFCNAGGLSSVNMPILGTLGKIEIGEEKVEIVEVDLDILRIAEDNYKIRKDMKGEGWYYKYDMNKQA
;
A
#
# COMPACT_ATOMS: atom_id res chain seq x y z
N MET A 1 -27.31 7.37 3.59
CA MET A 1 -26.47 6.68 2.57
C MET A 1 -25.07 6.59 3.13
N ALA A 2 -24.40 5.48 2.94
CA ALA A 2 -23.00 5.36 3.31
C ALA A 2 -22.16 6.38 2.52
N PRO A 3 -21.09 6.92 3.09
CA PRO A 3 -20.21 7.82 2.34
C PRO A 3 -19.49 7.03 1.24
N VAL A 4 -19.51 7.61 0.04
CA VAL A 4 -18.72 7.14 -1.11
C VAL A 4 -17.44 7.95 -1.13
N TYR A 5 -16.29 7.28 -1.07
CA TYR A 5 -14.98 7.91 -1.08
C TYR A 5 -14.35 7.86 -2.45
N LYS A 6 -13.72 8.97 -2.85
CA LYS A 6 -12.93 9.07 -4.08
C LYS A 6 -11.47 8.80 -3.77
N ILE A 7 -10.97 7.68 -4.30
CA ILE A 7 -9.58 7.25 -4.14
C ILE A 7 -8.83 7.55 -5.44
N ALA A 8 -7.77 8.35 -5.36
CA ALA A 8 -6.86 8.57 -6.46
C ALA A 8 -5.72 7.54 -6.41
N LEU A 9 -5.63 6.67 -7.40
CA LEU A 9 -4.47 5.82 -7.66
C LEU A 9 -3.53 6.57 -8.62
N ILE A 10 -2.32 6.85 -8.18
CA ILE A 10 -1.34 7.62 -8.93
C ILE A 10 -0.27 6.66 -9.44
N GLN A 11 -0.42 6.21 -10.67
CA GLN A 11 0.53 5.31 -11.31
C GLN A 11 1.53 6.08 -12.15
N PHE A 12 2.81 5.94 -11.86
CA PHE A 12 3.92 6.42 -12.69
C PHE A 12 5.20 5.67 -12.38
N ASP A 13 6.10 5.61 -13.35
CA ASP A 13 7.42 5.05 -13.20
C ASP A 13 8.40 6.15 -12.74
N PRO A 14 9.00 6.04 -11.54
CA PRO A 14 9.94 7.02 -11.05
C PRO A 14 11.31 6.87 -11.72
N LYS A 15 11.94 8.00 -12.01
CA LYS A 15 13.32 7.99 -12.52
C LYS A 15 14.30 7.61 -11.41
N PRO A 16 15.33 6.78 -11.71
CA PRO A 16 16.32 6.40 -10.70
C PRO A 16 17.03 7.60 -10.07
N ILE A 17 17.09 7.65 -8.73
CA ILE A 17 17.93 8.54 -7.90
C ILE A 17 17.58 10.05 -7.96
N VAL A 18 16.70 10.50 -8.83
CA VAL A 18 16.36 11.94 -8.99
C VAL A 18 15.19 12.35 -8.09
N VAL A 19 15.42 12.33 -6.78
CA VAL A 19 14.41 12.52 -5.73
C VAL A 19 13.57 13.80 -5.93
N ASP A 20 14.20 14.94 -6.28
CA ASP A 20 13.48 16.22 -6.42
C ASP A 20 12.51 16.20 -7.61
N ASP A 21 12.93 15.66 -8.75
CA ASP A 21 12.08 15.58 -9.94
C ASP A 21 10.91 14.62 -9.72
N ASN A 22 11.17 13.49 -9.08
CA ASN A 22 10.15 12.51 -8.73
C ASN A 22 9.16 13.08 -7.72
N PHE A 23 9.65 13.83 -6.70
CA PHE A 23 8.80 14.54 -5.76
C PHE A 23 7.93 15.60 -6.44
N ALA A 24 8.50 16.42 -7.31
CA ALA A 24 7.75 17.45 -8.05
C ALA A 24 6.66 16.83 -8.93
N LYS A 25 6.94 15.67 -9.57
CA LYS A 25 5.96 14.91 -10.33
C LYS A 25 4.83 14.39 -9.42
N ALA A 26 5.19 13.78 -8.31
CA ALA A 26 4.22 13.28 -7.31
C ALA A 26 3.34 14.41 -6.76
N GLU A 27 3.93 15.56 -6.41
CA GLU A 27 3.21 16.76 -5.96
C GLU A 27 2.19 17.24 -7.01
N GLY A 28 2.59 17.31 -8.28
CA GLY A 28 1.69 17.68 -9.38
C GLY A 28 0.46 16.76 -9.47
N HIS A 29 0.67 15.46 -9.32
CA HIS A 29 -0.41 14.47 -9.31
C HIS A 29 -1.32 14.61 -8.06
N LEU A 30 -0.74 14.84 -6.88
CA LEU A 30 -1.49 15.08 -5.64
C LEU A 30 -2.38 16.32 -5.75
N ARG A 31 -1.85 17.41 -6.28
CA ARG A 31 -2.62 18.65 -6.54
C ARG A 31 -3.76 18.40 -7.52
N SER A 32 -3.52 17.61 -8.56
CA SER A 32 -4.58 17.21 -9.52
C SER A 32 -5.65 16.35 -8.84
N ALA A 33 -5.29 15.41 -8.01
CA ALA A 33 -6.23 14.56 -7.26
C ALA A 33 -7.10 15.41 -6.31
N ALA A 34 -6.49 16.32 -5.55
CA ALA A 34 -7.19 17.22 -4.65
C ALA A 34 -8.16 18.15 -5.39
N ALA A 35 -7.74 18.73 -6.52
CA ALA A 35 -8.59 19.59 -7.37
C ALA A 35 -9.81 18.84 -7.95
N ARG A 36 -9.72 17.50 -8.08
CA ARG A 36 -10.81 16.61 -8.52
C ARG A 36 -11.68 16.11 -7.37
N GLY A 37 -11.41 16.58 -6.14
CA GLY A 37 -12.21 16.27 -4.94
C GLY A 37 -12.00 14.86 -4.41
N CYS A 38 -10.78 14.32 -4.51
CA CYS A 38 -10.45 13.03 -3.95
C CYS A 38 -10.30 13.10 -2.42
N ASP A 39 -10.70 12.04 -1.73
CA ASP A 39 -10.58 11.90 -0.28
C ASP A 39 -9.22 11.33 0.13
N ILE A 40 -8.65 10.46 -0.72
CA ILE A 40 -7.35 9.83 -0.54
C ILE A 40 -6.59 9.84 -1.87
N ALA A 41 -5.28 10.07 -1.79
CA ALA A 41 -4.35 9.85 -2.91
C ALA A 41 -3.25 8.87 -2.48
N ILE A 42 -2.97 7.88 -3.32
CA ILE A 42 -2.01 6.82 -3.08
C ILE A 42 -0.95 6.86 -4.18
N LEU A 43 0.33 6.92 -3.77
CA LEU A 43 1.51 6.86 -4.63
C LEU A 43 2.11 5.45 -4.60
N PRO A 44 2.89 5.04 -5.62
CA PRO A 44 3.50 3.71 -5.66
C PRO A 44 4.73 3.58 -4.75
N GLU A 45 5.20 2.37 -4.56
CA GLU A 45 6.44 2.07 -3.85
C GLU A 45 7.65 2.67 -4.57
N PHE A 46 8.70 3.06 -3.83
CA PHE A 46 9.95 3.64 -4.33
C PHE A 46 9.78 4.85 -5.26
N HIS A 47 8.64 5.53 -5.21
CA HIS A 47 8.30 6.61 -6.13
C HIS A 47 9.28 7.79 -6.09
N LEU A 48 10.10 7.95 -5.04
CA LEU A 48 11.11 9.00 -4.93
C LEU A 48 12.47 8.60 -5.50
N THR A 49 12.87 7.33 -5.34
CA THR A 49 14.22 6.86 -5.64
C THR A 49 14.28 5.90 -6.82
N SER A 50 13.15 5.33 -7.23
CA SER A 50 13.11 4.06 -7.94
C SER A 50 13.81 2.94 -7.14
N TRP A 51 13.73 1.69 -7.60
CA TRP A 51 14.52 0.61 -7.01
C TRP A 51 15.84 0.48 -7.77
N ALA A 52 16.90 1.09 -7.25
CA ALA A 52 18.21 1.13 -7.86
C ALA A 52 19.33 0.88 -6.84
N PRO A 53 19.30 -0.26 -6.10
CA PRO A 53 20.20 -0.48 -4.95
C PRO A 53 21.68 -0.54 -5.34
N GLU A 54 22.00 -0.92 -6.59
CA GLU A 54 23.37 -0.99 -7.10
C GLU A 54 23.93 0.39 -7.50
N HIS A 55 23.10 1.42 -7.52
CA HIS A 55 23.58 2.77 -7.84
C HIS A 55 24.33 3.36 -6.64
N ALA A 56 25.53 3.90 -6.89
CA ALA A 56 26.42 4.45 -5.84
C ALA A 56 25.73 5.50 -4.95
N ASP A 57 24.77 6.24 -5.50
CA ASP A 57 24.05 7.30 -4.79
C ASP A 57 22.72 6.83 -4.14
N PHE A 58 22.39 5.53 -4.18
CA PHE A 58 21.09 5.05 -3.67
C PHE A 58 20.89 5.38 -2.18
N VAL A 59 21.89 5.15 -1.34
CA VAL A 59 21.84 5.49 0.09
C VAL A 59 21.69 6.99 0.32
N SER A 60 22.42 7.81 -0.45
CA SER A 60 22.31 9.27 -0.32
C SER A 60 20.96 9.79 -0.79
N ALA A 61 20.40 9.22 -1.86
CA ALA A 61 19.06 9.51 -2.33
C ALA A 61 18.00 9.08 -1.31
N SER A 62 18.18 7.95 -0.63
CA SER A 62 17.31 7.48 0.44
C SER A 62 17.33 8.43 1.65
N LYS A 63 18.52 8.92 2.06
CA LYS A 63 18.63 9.97 3.09
C LYS A 63 17.88 11.25 2.71
N LYS A 64 17.95 11.65 1.44
CA LYS A 64 17.23 12.81 0.92
C LYS A 64 15.73 12.56 0.86
N SER A 65 15.29 11.38 0.46
CA SER A 65 13.87 11.02 0.36
C SER A 65 13.16 11.03 1.71
N ALA A 66 13.85 10.66 2.80
CA ALA A 66 13.30 10.73 4.15
C ALA A 66 12.81 12.15 4.52
N GLY A 67 13.51 13.20 4.05
CA GLY A 67 13.08 14.58 4.21
C GLY A 67 11.79 14.96 3.48
N CYS A 68 11.33 14.14 2.53
CA CYS A 68 10.09 14.39 1.81
C CYS A 68 8.84 14.07 2.64
N LEU A 69 8.94 13.27 3.72
CA LEU A 69 7.80 12.97 4.58
C LEU A 69 7.15 14.25 5.13
N ALA A 70 7.96 15.18 5.66
CA ALA A 70 7.45 16.46 6.15
C ALA A 70 6.74 17.28 5.04
N LYS A 71 7.27 17.26 3.82
CA LYS A 71 6.65 17.94 2.68
C LYS A 71 5.29 17.30 2.32
N TYR A 72 5.15 15.98 2.39
CA TYR A 72 3.85 15.30 2.19
C TYR A 72 2.85 15.61 3.31
N GLN A 73 3.31 15.75 4.55
CA GLN A 73 2.46 16.22 5.65
C GLN A 73 1.95 17.64 5.40
N ASP A 74 2.81 18.54 4.89
CA ASP A 74 2.41 19.89 4.50
C ASP A 74 1.40 19.87 3.35
N LEU A 75 1.61 19.03 2.33
CA LEU A 75 0.65 18.86 1.23
C LEU A 75 -0.69 18.29 1.70
N ALA A 76 -0.70 17.33 2.63
CA ALA A 76 -1.96 16.80 3.18
C ALA A 76 -2.76 17.90 3.91
N ARG A 77 -2.08 18.80 4.62
CA ARG A 77 -2.69 19.98 5.25
C ARG A 77 -3.22 20.98 4.22
N GLU A 78 -2.34 21.39 3.30
CA GLU A 78 -2.64 22.41 2.29
C GLU A 78 -3.78 21.98 1.37
N LEU A 79 -3.72 20.76 0.85
CA LEU A 79 -4.66 20.24 -0.14
C LEU A 79 -5.93 19.64 0.48
N ASN A 80 -5.97 19.50 1.80
CA ASN A 80 -7.07 18.87 2.53
C ASN A 80 -7.45 17.48 1.98
N ILE A 81 -6.45 16.65 1.70
CA ILE A 81 -6.59 15.29 1.20
C ILE A 81 -5.76 14.33 2.05
N ASN A 82 -6.27 13.12 2.32
CA ASN A 82 -5.45 12.10 2.93
C ASN A 82 -4.42 11.59 1.92
N ILE A 83 -3.18 11.43 2.34
CA ILE A 83 -2.09 11.00 1.45
C ILE A 83 -1.43 9.74 1.98
N VAL A 84 -1.29 8.75 1.11
CA VAL A 84 -0.35 7.65 1.28
C VAL A 84 0.80 7.91 0.31
N PRO A 85 1.94 8.43 0.81
CA PRO A 85 3.04 8.87 -0.06
C PRO A 85 3.84 7.68 -0.63
N GLY A 86 3.15 6.61 -0.99
CA GLY A 86 3.77 5.37 -1.45
C GLY A 86 4.68 4.81 -0.39
N THR A 87 5.93 4.46 -0.77
CA THR A 87 6.95 4.19 0.22
C THR A 87 8.10 5.20 0.15
N ILE A 88 8.69 5.42 1.31
CA ILE A 88 9.92 6.19 1.48
C ILE A 88 10.98 5.22 1.99
N CYS A 89 12.09 5.13 1.26
CA CYS A 89 13.25 4.38 1.73
C CYS A 89 14.01 5.27 2.72
N GLU A 90 14.13 4.83 3.96
CA GLU A 90 14.72 5.61 5.06
C GLU A 90 15.98 4.95 5.59
N VAL A 91 16.96 5.76 5.98
CA VAL A 91 18.18 5.30 6.63
C VAL A 91 18.01 5.42 8.14
N HIS A 92 18.17 4.32 8.84
CA HIS A 92 18.11 4.21 10.29
C HIS A 92 19.43 3.69 10.84
N LEU A 93 19.69 3.93 12.13
CA LEU A 93 20.79 3.26 12.81
C LEU A 93 20.33 1.86 13.25
N ALA A 94 21.15 0.86 12.96
CA ALA A 94 20.95 -0.49 13.44
C ALA A 94 20.95 -0.54 14.98
N GLU A 95 20.47 -1.63 15.57
CA GLU A 95 20.43 -1.83 17.03
C GLU A 95 21.82 -1.70 17.69
N ASN A 96 22.90 -1.99 16.95
CA ASN A 96 24.27 -1.81 17.44
C ASN A 96 24.72 -0.33 17.50
N GLY A 97 23.91 0.60 17.01
CA GLY A 97 24.16 2.05 17.01
C GLY A 97 25.34 2.52 16.14
N LYS A 98 25.84 1.67 15.24
CA LYS A 98 27.01 1.95 14.39
C LYS A 98 26.73 1.81 12.91
N ASP A 99 26.02 0.76 12.55
CA ASP A 99 25.72 0.48 11.14
C ASP A 99 24.44 1.18 10.72
N GLU A 100 24.34 1.53 9.44
CA GLU A 100 23.13 2.09 8.84
C GLU A 100 22.31 0.98 8.22
N GLU A 101 21.00 1.03 8.41
CA GLU A 101 20.01 0.13 7.83
C GLU A 101 19.05 0.92 6.97
N LEU A 102 18.57 0.31 5.88
CA LEU A 102 17.54 0.87 5.01
C LEU A 102 16.20 0.21 5.31
N HIS A 103 15.21 1.05 5.64
CA HIS A 103 13.84 0.62 5.89
C HIS A 103 12.92 1.13 4.76
N ASN A 104 12.11 0.24 4.22
CA ASN A 104 11.07 0.61 3.25
C ASN A 104 9.77 0.89 4.00
N MET A 105 9.44 2.18 4.13
CA MET A 105 8.36 2.68 5.00
C MET A 105 7.19 3.22 4.21
N VAL A 106 5.96 2.88 4.62
CA VAL A 106 4.72 3.51 4.16
C VAL A 106 4.03 4.23 5.31
N TYR A 107 3.36 5.35 5.00
CA TYR A 107 2.64 6.19 5.95
C TYR A 107 1.23 6.49 5.45
N PHE A 108 0.30 6.72 6.38
CA PHE A 108 -0.99 7.32 6.09
C PHE A 108 -1.06 8.68 6.77
N LEU A 109 -1.16 9.74 5.97
CA LEU A 109 -1.17 11.14 6.41
C LEU A 109 -2.60 11.66 6.38
N ALA A 110 -3.05 12.21 7.51
CA ALA A 110 -4.40 12.75 7.65
C ALA A 110 -4.58 14.06 6.88
N ALA A 111 -5.67 14.20 6.17
CA ALA A 111 -6.14 15.47 5.65
C ALA A 111 -6.22 16.53 6.74
N ARG A 112 -6.03 17.82 6.40
CA ARG A 112 -6.08 19.01 7.28
C ARG A 112 -4.97 19.11 8.31
N THR A 113 -4.60 18.03 9.00
CA THR A 113 -3.60 18.06 10.08
C THR A 113 -2.21 17.64 9.60
N GLY A 114 -2.12 16.78 8.59
CA GLY A 114 -0.88 16.15 8.15
C GLY A 114 -0.33 15.14 9.16
N ASP A 115 -1.12 14.77 10.18
CA ASP A 115 -0.69 13.80 11.19
C ASP A 115 -0.52 12.41 10.58
N ILE A 116 0.45 11.68 11.08
CA ILE A 116 0.65 10.27 10.74
C ILE A 116 -0.38 9.45 11.52
N CYS A 117 -1.40 8.92 10.83
CA CYS A 117 -2.40 8.03 11.43
C CYS A 117 -1.88 6.61 11.62
N GLY A 118 -0.98 6.17 10.73
CA GLY A 118 -0.37 4.86 10.76
C GLY A 118 0.88 4.81 9.91
N SER A 119 1.76 3.87 10.24
CA SER A 119 2.98 3.58 9.48
C SER A 119 3.23 2.07 9.44
N TYR A 120 3.92 1.61 8.41
CA TYR A 120 4.30 0.21 8.28
C TYR A 120 5.66 0.11 7.59
N GLN A 121 6.55 -0.71 8.14
CA GLN A 121 7.80 -1.11 7.51
C GLN A 121 7.60 -2.44 6.80
N LYS A 122 8.06 -2.56 5.54
CA LYS A 122 7.95 -3.79 4.74
C LYS A 122 8.47 -5.00 5.51
N LYS A 123 7.62 -6.01 5.66
CA LYS A 123 7.94 -7.23 6.38
C LYS A 123 8.49 -8.29 5.43
N ASN A 124 7.74 -8.61 4.39
CA ASN A 124 8.13 -9.64 3.45
C ASN A 124 8.95 -9.02 2.32
N LEU A 125 10.27 -9.01 2.50
CA LEU A 125 11.18 -8.53 1.46
C LEU A 125 11.25 -9.53 0.31
N TRP A 126 11.09 -9.02 -0.92
CA TRP A 126 11.42 -9.80 -2.11
C TRP A 126 12.89 -10.18 -2.07
N HIS A 127 13.24 -11.37 -2.60
CA HIS A 127 14.61 -11.88 -2.42
C HIS A 127 15.73 -10.95 -2.91
N PRO A 128 15.57 -10.14 -4.00
CA PRO A 128 16.59 -9.15 -4.38
C PRO A 128 16.69 -7.95 -3.42
N GLU A 129 15.67 -7.69 -2.59
CA GLU A 129 15.71 -6.60 -1.62
C GLU A 129 16.48 -6.95 -0.34
N ARG A 130 16.56 -8.24 -0.01
CA ARG A 130 17.12 -8.73 1.27
C ARG A 130 18.56 -8.33 1.54
N PRO A 131 19.46 -8.20 0.54
CA PRO A 131 20.81 -7.70 0.78
C PRO A 131 20.89 -6.21 1.13
N HIS A 132 19.82 -5.44 0.84
CA HIS A 132 19.82 -3.98 0.88
C HIS A 132 18.88 -3.41 1.94
N LEU A 133 17.80 -4.10 2.28
CA LEU A 133 16.74 -3.61 3.17
C LEU A 133 16.63 -4.47 4.43
N THR A 134 16.24 -3.82 5.53
CA THR A 134 15.93 -4.50 6.79
C THR A 134 14.42 -4.72 6.92
N SER A 135 14.03 -5.96 7.19
CA SER A 135 12.63 -6.36 7.41
C SER A 135 12.13 -5.98 8.80
N SER A 136 10.84 -5.64 8.91
CA SER A 136 10.15 -5.48 10.21
C SER A 136 9.68 -6.81 10.82
N ALA A 137 10.42 -7.90 10.63
CA ALA A 137 10.00 -9.28 10.91
C ALA A 137 9.27 -9.50 12.25
N HIS A 138 9.63 -8.76 13.30
CA HIS A 138 9.07 -8.91 14.64
C HIS A 138 7.89 -7.97 14.94
N THR A 139 7.63 -6.98 14.09
CA THR A 139 6.52 -6.03 14.29
C THR A 139 5.22 -6.64 13.76
N PRO A 140 4.13 -6.70 14.55
CA PRO A 140 2.86 -7.23 14.08
C PRO A 140 2.25 -6.34 12.98
N HIS A 141 1.43 -6.94 12.10
CA HIS A 141 0.54 -6.17 11.24
C HIS A 141 -0.59 -5.61 12.09
N THR A 142 -0.74 -4.28 12.10
CA THR A 142 -1.77 -3.58 12.87
C THR A 142 -2.58 -2.64 12.00
N ALA A 143 -3.89 -2.58 12.26
CA ALA A 143 -4.78 -1.61 11.67
C ALA A 143 -4.85 -0.34 12.53
N PHE A 144 -5.17 0.78 11.90
CA PHE A 144 -5.27 2.07 12.56
C PHE A 144 -6.53 2.82 12.10
N ASP A 145 -7.00 3.75 12.94
CA ASP A 145 -8.15 4.59 12.62
C ASP A 145 -7.75 5.70 11.66
N THR A 146 -8.56 5.89 10.61
CA THR A 146 -8.40 7.00 9.66
C THR A 146 -9.38 8.12 9.96
N PRO A 147 -9.21 9.33 9.38
CA PRO A 147 -10.22 10.39 9.43
C PRO A 147 -11.54 10.04 8.74
N LEU A 148 -11.54 9.05 7.85
CA LEU A 148 -12.73 8.59 7.13
C LEU A 148 -13.72 7.91 8.07
N LYS A 149 -15.01 7.99 7.75
CA LYS A 149 -16.09 7.47 8.61
C LYS A 149 -17.01 6.53 7.85
N HIS A 150 -17.48 5.51 8.53
CA HIS A 150 -18.63 4.74 8.10
C HIS A 150 -19.94 5.53 8.30
N ALA A 151 -21.04 5.02 7.73
CA ALA A 151 -22.36 5.63 7.87
C ALA A 151 -22.83 5.78 9.35
N ASP A 152 -22.35 4.92 10.23
CA ASP A 152 -22.64 4.94 11.67
C ASP A 152 -21.71 5.87 12.47
N GLY A 153 -20.78 6.56 11.79
CA GLY A 153 -19.85 7.52 12.39
C GLY A 153 -18.57 6.91 12.99
N ARG A 154 -18.45 5.58 13.06
CA ARG A 154 -17.19 4.95 13.47
C ARG A 154 -16.09 5.22 12.44
N PRO A 155 -14.80 5.29 12.84
CA PRO A 155 -13.72 5.46 11.89
C PRO A 155 -13.62 4.27 10.94
N VAL A 156 -13.22 4.53 9.68
CA VAL A 156 -12.75 3.49 8.78
C VAL A 156 -11.36 3.10 9.25
N ARG A 157 -11.15 1.82 9.56
CA ARG A 157 -9.85 1.31 9.94
C ARG A 157 -9.09 0.87 8.71
N ALA A 158 -7.86 1.37 8.55
CA ALA A 158 -6.98 0.97 7.46
C ALA A 158 -5.84 0.09 7.95
N GLY A 159 -5.34 -0.75 7.07
CA GLY A 159 -4.08 -1.46 7.19
C GLY A 159 -3.20 -1.17 5.99
N MET A 160 -1.89 -1.30 6.17
CA MET A 160 -0.92 -1.12 5.08
C MET A 160 -0.02 -2.34 4.97
N VAL A 161 0.26 -2.72 3.74
CA VAL A 161 1.27 -3.71 3.36
C VAL A 161 1.98 -3.20 2.10
N ILE A 162 3.13 -3.76 1.74
CA ILE A 162 3.93 -3.23 0.63
C ILE A 162 4.26 -4.36 -0.36
N CYS A 163 3.88 -4.17 -1.63
CA CYS A 163 4.34 -4.96 -2.78
C CYS A 163 4.30 -6.49 -2.54
N TRP A 164 5.46 -7.13 -2.33
CA TRP A 164 5.61 -8.58 -2.13
C TRP A 164 4.82 -9.14 -0.94
N ASP A 165 4.39 -8.29 0.02
CA ASP A 165 3.47 -8.71 1.07
C ASP A 165 2.15 -9.27 0.49
N LEU A 166 1.76 -8.88 -0.74
CA LEU A 166 0.59 -9.41 -1.44
C LEU A 166 0.61 -10.93 -1.57
N ALA A 167 1.80 -11.53 -1.68
CA ALA A 167 1.97 -12.98 -1.78
C ALA A 167 1.58 -13.73 -0.49
N PHE A 168 1.45 -13.03 0.64
CA PHE A 168 1.25 -13.62 1.96
C PHE A 168 -0.16 -13.34 2.50
N PRO A 169 -1.12 -14.29 2.38
CA PRO A 169 -2.48 -14.12 2.90
C PRO A 169 -2.52 -13.84 4.40
N GLU A 170 -1.50 -14.28 5.15
CA GLU A 170 -1.38 -14.08 6.58
C GLU A 170 -1.32 -12.60 6.96
N ALA A 171 -0.66 -11.76 6.16
CA ALA A 171 -0.59 -10.32 6.38
C ALA A 171 -2.01 -9.68 6.35
N PHE A 172 -2.80 -10.06 5.37
CA PHE A 172 -4.18 -9.58 5.21
C PHE A 172 -5.08 -10.09 6.33
N ARG A 173 -4.94 -11.37 6.67
CA ARG A 173 -5.73 -11.98 7.74
C ARG A 173 -5.43 -11.34 9.10
N ALA A 174 -4.16 -11.02 9.38
CA ALA A 174 -3.77 -10.31 10.58
C ALA A 174 -4.39 -8.92 10.66
N LEU A 175 -4.31 -8.13 9.58
CA LEU A 175 -4.91 -6.80 9.51
C LEU A 175 -6.43 -6.83 9.71
N VAL A 176 -7.12 -7.75 9.06
CA VAL A 176 -8.59 -7.88 9.17
C VAL A 176 -9.00 -8.38 10.55
N ASN A 177 -8.22 -9.27 11.17
CA ASN A 177 -8.45 -9.69 12.56
C ASN A 177 -8.29 -8.52 13.54
N ASP A 178 -7.40 -7.57 13.24
CA ASP A 178 -7.26 -6.30 13.98
C ASP A 178 -8.27 -5.22 13.53
N GLY A 179 -9.20 -5.57 12.65
CA GLY A 179 -10.36 -4.74 12.29
C GLY A 179 -10.18 -3.86 11.05
N ALA A 180 -9.17 -4.09 10.20
CA ALA A 180 -9.01 -3.33 8.96
C ALA A 180 -10.21 -3.51 8.02
N ASP A 181 -10.78 -2.41 7.57
CA ASP A 181 -11.82 -2.34 6.54
C ASP A 181 -11.22 -2.07 5.15
N PHE A 182 -10.08 -1.35 5.14
CA PHE A 182 -9.41 -0.88 3.95
C PHE A 182 -7.91 -1.19 4.01
N ILE A 183 -7.38 -1.94 3.04
CA ILE A 183 -5.96 -2.33 2.96
C ILE A 183 -5.33 -1.61 1.78
N ILE A 184 -4.20 -0.94 2.01
CA ILE A 184 -3.50 -0.12 1.03
C ILE A 184 -2.15 -0.74 0.72
N ILE A 185 -1.83 -0.88 -0.56
CA ILE A 185 -0.64 -1.58 -1.06
C ILE A 185 0.10 -0.71 -2.08
N PRO A 186 1.04 0.13 -1.66
CA PRO A 186 2.03 0.67 -2.59
C PRO A 186 2.92 -0.44 -3.12
N SER A 187 3.23 -0.41 -4.42
CA SER A 187 3.98 -1.47 -5.07
C SER A 187 4.92 -0.93 -6.16
N TYR A 188 6.00 -1.69 -6.39
CA TYR A 188 6.95 -1.52 -7.49
C TYR A 188 7.18 -2.90 -8.11
N TRP A 189 6.18 -3.37 -8.87
CA TRP A 189 6.12 -4.73 -9.39
C TRP A 189 5.88 -4.72 -10.89
N PHE A 190 6.79 -5.32 -11.64
CA PHE A 190 6.77 -5.33 -13.09
C PHE A 190 6.48 -6.73 -13.62
N LEU A 191 5.92 -6.82 -14.83
CA LEU A 191 5.64 -8.12 -15.46
C LEU A 191 6.92 -8.91 -15.77
N THR A 192 8.06 -8.24 -15.81
CA THR A 192 9.37 -8.84 -16.02
C THR A 192 9.96 -9.52 -14.80
N ASP A 193 9.33 -9.37 -13.63
CA ASP A 193 9.86 -9.88 -12.35
C ASP A 193 9.83 -11.41 -12.25
N ALA A 194 9.05 -12.09 -13.12
CA ALA A 194 9.12 -13.54 -13.28
C ALA A 194 10.49 -14.06 -13.79
N GLY A 195 11.37 -13.17 -14.26
CA GLY A 195 12.63 -13.51 -14.89
C GLY A 195 12.47 -14.10 -16.30
N GLU A 196 13.58 -14.34 -16.99
CA GLU A 196 13.55 -14.80 -18.40
C GLU A 196 12.82 -16.13 -18.53
N GLU A 197 13.16 -17.13 -17.73
CA GLU A 197 12.54 -18.47 -17.79
C GLU A 197 11.03 -18.41 -17.49
N GLY A 198 10.63 -17.59 -16.53
CA GLY A 198 9.20 -17.40 -16.17
C GLY A 198 8.43 -16.75 -17.32
N GLN A 199 9.01 -15.74 -17.96
CA GLN A 199 8.39 -15.07 -19.10
C GLN A 199 8.30 -15.94 -20.35
N GLU A 200 9.30 -16.82 -20.59
CA GLU A 200 9.23 -17.81 -21.67
C GLU A 200 8.11 -18.82 -21.47
N LEU A 201 7.85 -19.23 -20.20
CA LEU A 201 6.75 -20.14 -19.87
C LEU A 201 5.40 -19.45 -19.97
N ASN A 202 5.28 -18.26 -19.43
CA ASN A 202 4.05 -17.47 -19.46
C ASN A 202 4.34 -15.98 -19.25
N PRO A 203 4.29 -15.15 -20.31
CA PRO A 203 4.53 -13.71 -20.20
C PRO A 203 3.50 -12.95 -19.36
N ASP A 204 2.34 -13.56 -19.08
CA ASP A 204 1.29 -13.01 -18.23
C ASP A 204 1.33 -13.54 -16.79
N ALA A 205 2.37 -14.27 -16.37
CA ALA A 205 2.44 -14.90 -15.06
C ALA A 205 2.20 -13.91 -13.92
N GLU A 206 2.92 -12.78 -13.93
CA GLU A 206 2.80 -11.74 -12.89
C GLU A 206 1.43 -11.06 -12.91
N ARG A 207 0.87 -10.78 -14.10
CA ARG A 207 -0.50 -10.25 -14.24
C ARG A 207 -1.52 -11.19 -13.61
N ILE A 208 -1.46 -12.48 -13.95
CA ILE A 208 -2.38 -13.50 -13.43
C ILE A 208 -2.28 -13.57 -11.91
N PHE A 209 -1.06 -13.57 -11.38
CA PHE A 209 -0.86 -13.63 -9.93
C PHE A 209 -1.42 -12.38 -9.23
N ILE A 210 -1.02 -11.19 -9.68
CA ILE A 210 -1.43 -9.91 -9.06
C ILE A 210 -2.96 -9.78 -9.06
N GLU A 211 -3.61 -9.95 -10.21
CA GLU A 211 -5.07 -9.78 -10.34
C GLU A 211 -5.85 -10.83 -9.54
N SER A 212 -5.39 -12.08 -9.56
CA SER A 212 -6.02 -13.16 -8.79
C SER A 212 -5.85 -12.96 -7.29
N ALA A 213 -4.64 -12.59 -6.85
CA ALA A 213 -4.35 -12.33 -5.44
C ALA A 213 -5.17 -11.14 -4.93
N LEU A 214 -5.20 -10.01 -5.62
CA LEU A 214 -5.96 -8.83 -5.22
C LEU A 214 -7.44 -9.16 -5.05
N THR A 215 -8.03 -9.88 -6.00
CA THR A 215 -9.43 -10.33 -5.93
C THR A 215 -9.65 -11.25 -4.74
N ALA A 216 -8.76 -12.24 -4.54
CA ALA A 216 -8.85 -13.16 -3.42
C ALA A 216 -8.71 -12.44 -2.08
N ARG A 217 -7.72 -11.54 -1.92
CA ARG A 217 -7.51 -10.76 -0.69
C ARG A 217 -8.71 -9.90 -0.31
N ALA A 218 -9.36 -9.27 -1.30
CA ALA A 218 -10.57 -8.50 -1.05
C ALA A 218 -11.73 -9.41 -0.59
N PHE A 219 -11.97 -10.50 -1.30
CA PHE A 219 -13.10 -11.38 -1.05
C PHE A 219 -12.94 -12.17 0.26
N GLU A 220 -11.84 -12.90 0.44
CA GLU A 220 -11.61 -13.78 1.58
C GLU A 220 -11.51 -13.04 2.93
N ASN A 221 -11.33 -11.72 2.89
CA ASN A 221 -11.20 -10.86 4.06
C ASN A 221 -12.37 -9.89 4.23
N THR A 222 -13.32 -9.85 3.28
CA THR A 222 -14.40 -8.85 3.23
C THR A 222 -13.88 -7.43 3.47
N ALA A 223 -12.79 -7.08 2.78
CA ALA A 223 -12.10 -5.79 2.88
C ALA A 223 -11.93 -5.13 1.51
N ALA A 224 -11.89 -3.80 1.47
CA ALA A 224 -11.44 -3.07 0.29
C ALA A 224 -9.90 -3.15 0.19
N VAL A 225 -9.36 -3.38 -1.00
CA VAL A 225 -7.91 -3.44 -1.24
C VAL A 225 -7.54 -2.48 -2.35
N ALA A 226 -6.76 -1.44 -2.03
CA ALA A 226 -6.22 -0.51 -3.01
C ALA A 226 -4.77 -0.84 -3.30
N PHE A 227 -4.49 -1.18 -4.54
CA PHE A 227 -3.15 -1.47 -5.05
C PHE A 227 -2.70 -0.35 -5.97
N CYS A 228 -1.58 0.30 -5.63
CA CYS A 228 -0.99 1.38 -6.41
C CYS A 228 0.44 1.00 -6.80
N ASN A 229 0.65 0.68 -8.07
CA ASN A 229 1.86 0.05 -8.57
C ASN A 229 2.54 0.89 -9.65
N ALA A 230 3.86 1.05 -9.55
CA ALA A 230 4.65 1.73 -10.59
C ALA A 230 4.61 0.97 -11.92
N GLY A 231 4.64 -0.36 -11.88
CA GLY A 231 4.68 -1.22 -13.07
C GLY A 231 3.35 -1.44 -13.80
N GLY A 232 2.24 -0.83 -13.31
CA GLY A 232 0.91 -1.02 -13.89
C GLY A 232 -0.04 -1.83 -13.02
N LEU A 233 -1.26 -2.06 -13.50
CA LEU A 233 -2.32 -2.81 -12.84
C LEU A 233 -2.84 -2.18 -11.54
N SER A 234 -2.56 -0.90 -11.29
CA SER A 234 -3.12 -0.18 -10.14
C SER A 234 -4.64 -0.25 -10.17
N SER A 235 -5.26 -0.61 -9.06
CA SER A 235 -6.71 -0.84 -8.98
C SER A 235 -7.21 -0.82 -7.53
N VAL A 236 -8.52 -0.67 -7.36
CA VAL A 236 -9.21 -0.97 -6.11
C VAL A 236 -10.00 -2.25 -6.29
N ASN A 237 -9.84 -3.19 -5.37
CA ASN A 237 -10.55 -4.46 -5.39
C ASN A 237 -11.54 -4.52 -4.22
N MET A 238 -12.78 -4.83 -4.52
CA MET A 238 -13.87 -4.89 -3.56
C MET A 238 -14.49 -6.29 -3.53
N PRO A 239 -14.90 -6.80 -2.36
CA PRO A 239 -15.72 -7.99 -2.34
C PRO A 239 -17.01 -7.73 -3.13
N ILE A 240 -17.56 -8.75 -3.79
CA ILE A 240 -18.76 -8.70 -4.64
C ILE A 240 -18.51 -7.96 -5.97
N LEU A 241 -17.92 -6.75 -5.94
CA LEU A 241 -17.77 -5.92 -7.14
C LEU A 241 -16.54 -6.30 -7.99
N GLY A 242 -15.53 -6.95 -7.37
CA GLY A 242 -14.28 -7.24 -8.06
C GLY A 242 -13.39 -6.02 -8.22
N THR A 243 -12.69 -5.93 -9.36
CA THR A 243 -11.70 -4.90 -9.67
C THR A 243 -12.36 -3.63 -10.20
N LEU A 244 -12.03 -2.49 -9.61
CA LEU A 244 -12.50 -1.16 -10.00
C LEU A 244 -11.31 -0.27 -10.41
N GLY A 245 -11.49 0.55 -11.45
CA GLY A 245 -10.56 1.62 -11.83
C GLY A 245 -9.15 1.13 -12.21
N LYS A 246 -9.04 0.02 -12.91
CA LYS A 246 -7.77 -0.56 -13.34
C LYS A 246 -7.01 0.37 -14.29
N ILE A 247 -5.71 0.58 -14.01
CA ILE A 247 -4.78 1.27 -14.91
C ILE A 247 -3.92 0.21 -15.60
N GLU A 248 -3.80 0.31 -16.92
CA GLU A 248 -3.03 -0.68 -17.68
C GLU A 248 -1.51 -0.45 -17.54
N ILE A 249 -0.74 -1.46 -17.97
CA ILE A 249 0.71 -1.45 -17.94
C ILE A 249 1.24 -0.39 -18.91
N GLY A 250 2.29 0.34 -18.48
CA GLY A 250 2.91 1.38 -19.29
C GLY A 250 2.13 2.70 -19.35
N GLU A 251 0.98 2.80 -18.67
CA GLU A 251 0.24 4.05 -18.53
C GLU A 251 0.72 4.83 -17.30
N GLU A 252 1.05 6.10 -17.47
CA GLU A 252 1.17 7.06 -16.37
C GLU A 252 -0.14 7.81 -16.21
N LYS A 253 -0.82 7.63 -15.07
CA LYS A 253 -2.19 8.13 -14.92
C LYS A 253 -2.55 8.34 -13.45
N VAL A 254 -3.47 9.30 -13.24
CA VAL A 254 -4.25 9.44 -12.00
C VAL A 254 -5.66 8.93 -12.26
N GLU A 255 -5.95 7.73 -11.79
CA GLU A 255 -7.28 7.13 -11.84
C GLU A 255 -8.04 7.43 -10.56
N ILE A 256 -9.29 7.90 -10.70
CA ILE A 256 -10.16 8.16 -9.56
C ILE A 256 -11.23 7.08 -9.50
N VAL A 257 -11.24 6.38 -8.38
CA VAL A 257 -12.16 5.29 -8.11
C VAL A 257 -13.12 5.68 -7.00
N GLU A 258 -14.42 5.61 -7.26
CA GLU A 258 -15.44 5.80 -6.23
C GLU A 258 -15.68 4.49 -5.48
N VAL A 259 -15.53 4.51 -4.17
CA VAL A 259 -15.63 3.34 -3.30
C VAL A 259 -16.72 3.54 -2.26
N ASP A 260 -17.79 2.76 -2.35
CA ASP A 260 -18.82 2.65 -1.33
C ASP A 260 -18.45 1.56 -0.32
N LEU A 261 -18.03 1.98 0.89
CA LEU A 261 -17.63 1.04 1.93
C LEU A 261 -18.82 0.29 2.57
N ASP A 262 -20.08 0.65 2.27
CA ASP A 262 -21.25 -0.14 2.74
C ASP A 262 -21.30 -1.52 2.06
N ILE A 263 -20.65 -1.67 0.92
CA ILE A 263 -20.47 -2.97 0.26
C ILE A 263 -19.79 -3.99 1.17
N LEU A 264 -18.87 -3.54 2.04
CA LEU A 264 -18.20 -4.43 3.00
C LEU A 264 -19.19 -5.02 4.00
N ARG A 265 -20.16 -4.23 4.46
CA ARG A 265 -21.24 -4.70 5.33
C ARG A 265 -22.13 -5.70 4.59
N ILE A 266 -22.48 -5.41 3.34
CA ILE A 266 -23.29 -6.32 2.51
C ILE A 266 -22.56 -7.65 2.29
N ALA A 267 -21.23 -7.59 2.02
CA ALA A 267 -20.41 -8.77 1.86
C ALA A 267 -20.35 -9.60 3.14
N GLU A 268 -20.14 -8.95 4.28
CA GLU A 268 -20.09 -9.62 5.59
C GLU A 268 -21.45 -10.22 5.98
N ASP A 269 -22.56 -9.54 5.73
CA ASP A 269 -23.91 -10.04 5.97
C ASP A 269 -24.20 -11.33 5.20
N ASN A 270 -23.64 -11.44 3.97
CA ASN A 270 -23.81 -12.62 3.11
C ASN A 270 -22.84 -13.76 3.46
N TYR A 271 -21.54 -13.44 3.60
CA TYR A 271 -20.49 -14.44 3.68
C TYR A 271 -20.04 -14.74 5.10
N LYS A 272 -20.22 -13.80 6.04
CA LYS A 272 -19.94 -13.92 7.48
C LYS A 272 -18.50 -14.33 7.83
N ILE A 273 -17.55 -14.03 6.96
CA ILE A 273 -16.15 -14.44 7.10
C ILE A 273 -15.54 -13.91 8.39
N ARG A 274 -15.71 -12.61 8.68
CA ARG A 274 -15.18 -12.01 9.92
C ARG A 274 -15.89 -12.51 11.18
N LYS A 275 -17.17 -12.85 11.07
CA LYS A 275 -17.92 -13.48 12.14
C LYS A 275 -17.40 -14.87 12.45
N ASP A 276 -17.15 -15.68 11.41
CA ASP A 276 -16.61 -17.03 11.55
C ASP A 276 -15.20 -17.03 12.15
N MET A 277 -14.34 -16.06 11.76
CA MET A 277 -13.02 -15.88 12.35
C MET A 277 -13.03 -15.61 13.85
N LYS A 278 -14.10 -15.01 14.37
CA LYS A 278 -14.29 -14.70 15.79
C LYS A 278 -15.08 -15.77 16.55
N GLY A 279 -15.57 -16.79 15.84
CA GLY A 279 -16.39 -17.87 16.40
C GLY A 279 -15.56 -18.87 17.21
N GLU A 280 -16.20 -19.52 18.19
CA GLU A 280 -15.56 -20.57 18.99
C GLU A 280 -15.09 -21.79 18.15
N GLY A 281 -15.70 -22.01 16.98
CA GLY A 281 -15.33 -23.07 16.03
C GLY A 281 -14.19 -22.73 15.08
N TRP A 282 -13.52 -21.58 15.24
CA TRP A 282 -12.42 -21.20 14.36
C TRP A 282 -11.17 -22.05 14.65
N TYR A 283 -10.76 -22.87 13.69
CA TYR A 283 -9.67 -23.83 13.85
C TYR A 283 -8.30 -23.28 13.52
N TYR A 284 -8.23 -22.20 12.74
CA TYR A 284 -6.96 -21.66 12.24
C TYR A 284 -6.40 -20.68 13.25
N LYS A 285 -5.41 -21.11 14.03
CA LYS A 285 -4.63 -20.23 14.89
C LYS A 285 -3.35 -19.87 14.15
N TYR A 286 -3.32 -18.65 13.64
CA TYR A 286 -2.07 -18.09 13.12
C TYR A 286 -1.22 -17.65 14.31
N ASP A 287 -0.26 -18.48 14.68
CA ASP A 287 0.70 -18.15 15.73
C ASP A 287 1.76 -17.23 15.12
N MET A 288 1.38 -15.95 14.97
CA MET A 288 2.22 -14.90 14.36
C MET A 288 3.42 -14.53 15.22
N ASN A 289 3.55 -15.16 16.42
CA ASN A 289 4.56 -14.86 17.42
C ASN A 289 5.53 -16.01 17.66
N LYS A 290 5.60 -17.03 16.82
CA LYS A 290 6.67 -18.02 16.96
C LYS A 290 7.99 -17.37 16.60
N GLN A 291 8.69 -16.94 17.62
CA GLN A 291 10.14 -16.76 17.58
C GLN A 291 10.75 -18.11 17.15
N ALA A 292 11.48 -18.08 16.03
CA ALA A 292 12.34 -19.19 15.64
C ALA A 292 13.56 -19.22 16.55
#